data_c036c31144608bc2d4348f5a69808e76
#
_entry.id   c036c31144608bc2d4348f5a69808e76
#
_cell.length_a   1.000
_cell.length_b   1.000
_cell.length_c   1.000
_cell.angle_alpha   90.00
_cell.angle_beta   90.00
_cell.angle_gamma   90.00
#
_symmetry.space_group_name_H-M   'P 1'
#
loop_
_entity.id
_entity.type
_entity.pdbx_description
1 polymer ?
#
loop_
_entity_poly.entity_id
_entity_poly.type
_entity_poly.pdbx_seq_one_letter_code
_entity_poly.pdbx_strand_id
1 'polypeptide(L)'
;MTLQLSDLTKQVILAASISLAPALLHGADADVQDAKIAEVMAPTYITESYVMPVWVDQVQRVCPWRSNAGEGYIRLIRSEHDGRHGIILQWIRKGIAGALTQAISTIAVTELDTTYQVRVKMPEPELSDYACYLTAMGEDMMTEQRYKFDWILKGPGEYEFHATHMLNGGM
;
A
#
# COMPACT_ATOMS: atom_id res chain seq x y z
N MET A 1 26.41 36.54 -25.63
CA MET A 1 27.63 36.47 -24.79
C MET A 1 27.97 35.00 -24.68
N THR A 2 28.92 34.66 -25.47
CA THR A 2 29.53 33.36 -25.76
C THR A 2 30.60 33.02 -24.71
N LEU A 3 30.75 31.75 -24.36
CA LEU A 3 32.03 31.09 -23.92
C LEU A 3 31.66 29.64 -23.59
N GLN A 4 31.95 28.66 -24.45
CA GLN A 4 33.20 27.90 -24.71
C GLN A 4 33.54 26.92 -23.57
N LEU A 5 33.36 25.65 -23.87
CA LEU A 5 34.33 24.56 -24.19
C LEU A 5 35.62 24.49 -23.34
N SER A 6 35.88 23.35 -22.75
CA SER A 6 37.17 22.62 -22.71
C SER A 6 36.85 21.21 -22.17
N ASP A 7 36.94 20.14 -22.90
CA ASP A 7 38.09 19.42 -23.45
C ASP A 7 38.91 18.61 -22.44
N LEU A 8 39.03 17.33 -22.79
CA LEU A 8 40.11 16.37 -22.59
C LEU A 8 40.46 15.88 -21.16
N THR A 9 40.32 14.59 -20.93
CA THR A 9 41.56 13.78 -20.90
C THR A 9 41.23 12.26 -21.07
N LYS A 10 41.76 11.70 -22.14
CA LYS A 10 41.99 10.27 -22.33
C LYS A 10 43.11 9.83 -21.37
N GLN A 11 42.89 8.76 -20.62
CA GLN A 11 43.98 7.97 -20.09
C GLN A 11 43.80 6.50 -20.48
N VAL A 12 44.72 6.10 -21.32
CA VAL A 12 45.12 4.74 -21.69
C VAL A 12 46.05 4.21 -20.60
N ILE A 13 45.75 3.11 -19.98
CA ILE A 13 46.72 2.31 -19.20
C ILE A 13 46.46 0.83 -19.54
N LEU A 14 47.27 0.37 -20.35
CA LEU A 14 48.30 -0.69 -20.36
C LEU A 14 47.93 -1.99 -19.65
N ALA A 15 47.92 -3.04 -20.43
CA ALA A 15 47.86 -4.44 -20.09
C ALA A 15 48.95 -4.90 -19.11
N ALA A 16 48.56 -5.70 -18.16
CA ALA A 16 49.47 -6.64 -17.48
C ALA A 16 48.83 -8.03 -17.49
N SER A 17 49.36 -8.86 -18.32
CA SER A 17 49.09 -10.30 -18.40
C SER A 17 49.74 -10.99 -17.20
N ILE A 18 48.95 -11.62 -16.34
CA ILE A 18 49.47 -12.59 -15.37
C ILE A 18 48.78 -13.92 -15.66
N SER A 19 49.54 -14.78 -16.28
CA SER A 19 49.23 -16.20 -16.41
C SER A 19 49.45 -16.89 -15.04
N LEU A 20 48.42 -17.48 -14.45
CA LEU A 20 48.58 -18.50 -13.44
C LEU A 20 47.70 -19.71 -13.73
N ALA A 21 48.34 -20.86 -13.62
CA ALA A 21 47.92 -22.19 -13.99
C ALA A 21 46.67 -22.71 -13.26
N PRO A 22 46.02 -23.81 -13.75
CA PRO A 22 44.73 -24.27 -13.29
C PRO A 22 44.86 -25.09 -12.02
N ALA A 23 44.21 -24.64 -10.97
CA ALA A 23 43.88 -25.50 -9.82
C ALA A 23 42.47 -26.09 -10.06
N LEU A 24 42.44 -27.38 -10.27
CA LEU A 24 41.26 -28.21 -10.24
C LEU A 24 40.63 -28.12 -8.85
N LEU A 25 39.48 -27.43 -8.75
CA LEU A 25 38.54 -27.55 -7.63
C LEU A 25 37.20 -27.97 -8.21
N HIS A 26 36.97 -29.27 -8.23
CA HIS A 26 35.65 -29.85 -8.37
C HIS A 26 34.91 -29.67 -7.03
N GLY A 27 33.80 -28.97 -7.09
CA GLY A 27 32.82 -28.96 -5.98
C GLY A 27 32.33 -27.57 -5.61
N ALA A 28 31.37 -27.00 -6.36
CA ALA A 28 30.43 -25.99 -5.91
C ALA A 28 29.38 -25.59 -6.96
N ASP A 29 29.04 -26.45 -7.92
CA ASP A 29 28.03 -26.06 -8.94
C ASP A 29 26.58 -26.47 -8.62
N ALA A 30 26.36 -27.25 -7.53
CA ALA A 30 25.00 -27.71 -7.20
C ALA A 30 24.14 -26.67 -6.48
N ASP A 31 24.74 -25.79 -5.68
CA ASP A 31 23.97 -24.83 -4.86
C ASP A 31 23.51 -23.56 -5.62
N VAL A 32 24.27 -23.17 -6.66
CA VAL A 32 23.95 -21.96 -7.44
C VAL A 32 22.79 -22.19 -8.43
N GLN A 33 22.67 -23.41 -8.94
CA GLN A 33 21.59 -23.77 -9.85
C GLN A 33 20.26 -23.93 -9.16
N ASP A 34 20.24 -24.48 -7.93
CA ASP A 34 19.01 -24.62 -7.15
C ASP A 34 18.48 -23.26 -6.66
N ALA A 35 19.36 -22.35 -6.28
CA ALA A 35 18.96 -20.97 -5.91
C ALA A 35 18.37 -20.20 -7.11
N LYS A 36 18.92 -20.40 -8.32
CA LYS A 36 18.43 -19.74 -9.51
C LYS A 36 17.10 -20.32 -10.02
N ILE A 37 16.88 -21.62 -9.83
CA ILE A 37 15.61 -22.28 -10.17
C ILE A 37 14.51 -21.85 -9.19
N ALA A 38 14.82 -21.67 -7.90
CA ALA A 38 13.88 -21.18 -6.91
C ALA A 38 13.45 -19.72 -7.20
N GLU A 39 14.36 -18.87 -7.66
CA GLU A 39 14.06 -17.47 -8.02
C GLU A 39 13.15 -17.38 -9.28
N VAL A 40 13.32 -18.27 -10.24
CA VAL A 40 12.48 -18.32 -11.46
C VAL A 40 11.08 -18.86 -11.19
N MET A 41 10.89 -19.62 -10.11
CA MET A 41 9.60 -20.25 -9.77
C MET A 41 8.81 -19.50 -8.68
N ALA A 42 9.34 -18.43 -8.12
CA ALA A 42 8.57 -17.62 -7.18
C ALA A 42 7.40 -16.93 -7.92
N PRO A 43 6.14 -17.14 -7.48
CA PRO A 43 5.01 -16.47 -8.10
C PRO A 43 5.19 -14.96 -8.05
N THR A 44 4.86 -14.26 -9.14
CA THR A 44 5.03 -12.81 -9.30
C THR A 44 4.42 -12.01 -8.13
N TYR A 45 3.27 -12.47 -7.59
CA TYR A 45 2.61 -11.81 -6.46
C TYR A 45 3.42 -11.84 -5.15
N ILE A 46 4.30 -12.84 -4.97
CA ILE A 46 5.20 -12.89 -3.81
C ILE A 46 6.26 -11.81 -3.96
N THR A 47 6.86 -11.68 -5.15
CA THR A 47 7.84 -10.64 -5.43
C THR A 47 7.23 -9.25 -5.26
N GLU A 48 6.00 -9.03 -5.71
CA GLU A 48 5.27 -7.78 -5.54
C GLU A 48 5.00 -7.45 -4.06
N SER A 49 4.84 -8.45 -3.19
CA SER A 49 4.61 -8.22 -1.77
C SER A 49 5.82 -7.61 -1.05
N TYR A 50 7.04 -7.85 -1.53
CA TYR A 50 8.26 -7.26 -0.95
C TYR A 50 8.41 -5.77 -1.23
N VAL A 51 7.70 -5.23 -2.23
CA VAL A 51 7.73 -3.79 -2.56
C VAL A 51 6.54 -3.04 -1.98
N MET A 52 5.72 -3.70 -1.16
CA MET A 52 4.62 -3.02 -0.47
C MET A 52 5.19 -1.95 0.47
N PRO A 53 4.67 -0.72 0.43
CA PRO A 53 5.13 0.33 1.30
C PRO A 53 4.99 -0.04 2.78
N VAL A 54 6.02 0.19 3.57
CA VAL A 54 6.06 -0.16 5.01
C VAL A 54 5.04 0.61 5.85
N TRP A 55 4.53 1.75 5.35
CA TRP A 55 3.49 2.54 5.99
C TRP A 55 2.08 1.93 5.84
N VAL A 56 1.91 0.90 4.99
CA VAL A 56 0.66 0.13 4.92
C VAL A 56 0.70 -0.91 6.02
N ASP A 57 -0.07 -0.70 7.08
CA ASP A 57 -0.08 -1.62 8.22
C ASP A 57 -1.23 -2.63 8.18
N GLN A 58 -2.34 -2.29 7.51
CA GLN A 58 -3.47 -3.21 7.36
C GLN A 58 -4.24 -2.98 6.07
N VAL A 59 -4.67 -4.09 5.45
CA VAL A 59 -5.53 -4.08 4.26
C VAL A 59 -6.69 -5.03 4.47
N GLN A 60 -7.91 -4.55 4.24
CA GLN A 60 -9.13 -5.36 4.41
C GLN A 60 -10.10 -5.13 3.26
N ARG A 61 -10.75 -6.20 2.83
CA ARG A 61 -11.93 -6.10 1.98
C ARG A 61 -13.15 -5.90 2.88
N VAL A 62 -13.93 -4.83 2.61
CA VAL A 62 -15.07 -4.48 3.46
C VAL A 62 -16.41 -4.79 2.81
N CYS A 63 -16.92 -3.98 1.92
CA CYS A 63 -18.26 -4.13 1.37
C CYS A 63 -18.25 -4.43 -0.13
N PRO A 64 -19.27 -5.12 -0.66
CA PRO A 64 -19.54 -5.10 -2.09
C PRO A 64 -20.06 -3.72 -2.50
N TRP A 65 -19.87 -3.37 -3.77
CA TRP A 65 -20.50 -2.19 -4.38
C TRP A 65 -21.03 -2.53 -5.77
N ARG A 66 -22.06 -1.80 -6.19
CA ARG A 66 -22.63 -1.87 -7.53
C ARG A 66 -23.11 -0.49 -7.97
N SER A 67 -22.78 -0.10 -9.19
CA SER A 67 -23.23 1.13 -9.83
C SER A 67 -23.24 0.97 -11.35
N ASN A 68 -23.57 2.03 -12.08
CA ASN A 68 -23.45 2.05 -13.54
C ASN A 68 -22.01 1.83 -14.03
N ALA A 69 -21.00 2.10 -13.18
CA ALA A 69 -19.59 1.87 -13.49
C ALA A 69 -19.16 0.38 -13.33
N GLY A 70 -20.09 -0.50 -12.91
CA GLY A 70 -19.84 -1.93 -12.70
C GLY A 70 -20.14 -2.38 -11.28
N GLU A 71 -19.53 -3.51 -10.92
CA GLU A 71 -19.64 -4.09 -9.59
C GLU A 71 -18.29 -4.59 -9.08
N GLY A 72 -18.19 -4.72 -7.75
CA GLY A 72 -16.98 -5.21 -7.14
C GLY A 72 -17.02 -5.18 -5.62
N TYR A 73 -15.90 -4.80 -5.04
CA TYR A 73 -15.77 -4.65 -3.59
C TYR A 73 -14.96 -3.41 -3.23
N ILE A 74 -15.14 -2.95 -2.01
CA ILE A 74 -14.34 -1.87 -1.46
C ILE A 74 -13.20 -2.49 -0.66
N ARG A 75 -11.97 -2.02 -0.94
CA ARG A 75 -10.77 -2.34 -0.18
C ARG A 75 -10.42 -1.14 0.68
N LEU A 76 -10.27 -1.39 1.97
CA LEU A 76 -9.83 -0.42 2.94
C LEU A 76 -8.36 -0.69 3.25
N ILE A 77 -7.56 0.36 3.22
CA ILE A 77 -6.14 0.33 3.57
C ILE A 77 -5.95 1.29 4.73
N ARG A 78 -5.37 0.80 5.82
CA ARG A 78 -4.92 1.64 6.92
C ARG A 78 -3.43 1.90 6.75
N SER A 79 -3.05 3.14 6.85
CA SER A 79 -1.65 3.58 6.87
C SER A 79 -1.24 4.00 8.27
N GLU A 80 0.03 3.89 8.57
CA GLU A 80 0.62 4.38 9.80
C GLU A 80 1.83 5.26 9.50
N HIS A 81 1.82 6.47 10.07
CA HIS A 81 2.94 7.41 10.04
C HIS A 81 3.08 8.07 11.41
N ASP A 82 4.21 7.88 12.06
CA ASP A 82 4.50 8.48 13.37
C ASP A 82 3.41 8.18 14.42
N GLY A 83 2.87 6.96 14.38
CA GLY A 83 1.81 6.52 15.29
C GLY A 83 0.40 6.99 14.93
N ARG A 84 0.25 7.84 13.92
CA ARG A 84 -1.05 8.28 13.39
C ARG A 84 -1.52 7.34 12.28
N HIS A 85 -2.82 7.14 12.23
CA HIS A 85 -3.40 6.30 11.19
C HIS A 85 -4.18 7.14 10.17
N GLY A 86 -3.93 6.87 8.89
CA GLY A 86 -4.76 7.31 7.79
C GLY A 86 -5.61 6.16 7.25
N ILE A 87 -6.71 6.49 6.58
CA ILE A 87 -7.58 5.53 5.92
C ILE A 87 -7.67 5.87 4.44
N ILE A 88 -7.44 4.85 3.61
CA ILE A 88 -7.59 4.94 2.16
C ILE A 88 -8.68 3.96 1.72
N LEU A 89 -9.61 4.45 0.93
CA LEU A 89 -10.71 3.68 0.37
C LEU A 89 -10.46 3.46 -1.12
N GLN A 90 -10.56 2.20 -1.56
CA GLN A 90 -10.39 1.84 -2.97
C GLN A 90 -11.60 1.04 -3.46
N TRP A 91 -12.24 1.49 -4.52
CA TRP A 91 -13.29 0.74 -5.21
C TRP A 91 -12.66 -0.16 -6.26
N ILE A 92 -12.67 -1.45 -6.00
CA ILE A 92 -12.11 -2.48 -6.87
C ILE A 92 -13.23 -3.05 -7.74
N ARG A 93 -13.14 -2.84 -9.05
CA ARG A 93 -14.05 -3.46 -10.02
C ARG A 93 -13.57 -4.88 -10.31
N LYS A 94 -14.47 -5.84 -10.23
CA LYS A 94 -14.20 -7.21 -10.66
C LYS A 94 -14.09 -7.27 -12.18
N GLY A 95 -13.08 -7.97 -12.66
CA GLY A 95 -12.96 -8.29 -14.07
C GLY A 95 -14.05 -9.28 -14.48
N ILE A 96 -14.65 -9.06 -15.64
CA ILE A 96 -15.64 -9.95 -16.25
C ILE A 96 -15.04 -10.49 -17.55
N ALA A 97 -15.22 -11.79 -17.83
CA ALA A 97 -14.83 -12.42 -19.09
C ALA A 97 -13.37 -12.20 -19.48
N GLY A 98 -12.44 -12.31 -18.53
CA GLY A 98 -11.00 -12.14 -18.76
C GLY A 98 -10.48 -10.71 -18.65
N ALA A 99 -11.34 -9.73 -18.37
CA ALA A 99 -10.91 -8.38 -18.02
C ALA A 99 -10.21 -8.38 -16.65
N LEU A 100 -9.23 -7.49 -16.50
CA LEU A 100 -8.48 -7.37 -15.26
C LEU A 100 -9.34 -6.79 -14.12
N THR A 101 -9.14 -7.33 -12.92
CA THR A 101 -9.62 -6.69 -11.69
C THR A 101 -8.75 -5.48 -11.41
N GLN A 102 -9.37 -4.30 -11.23
CA GLN A 102 -8.63 -3.04 -11.07
C GLN A 102 -9.32 -2.08 -10.11
N ALA A 103 -8.52 -1.22 -9.46
CA ALA A 103 -9.05 -0.09 -8.72
C ALA A 103 -9.56 0.97 -9.72
N ILE A 104 -10.84 1.33 -9.60
CA ILE A 104 -11.46 2.39 -10.43
C ILE A 104 -11.55 3.72 -9.71
N SER A 105 -11.43 3.70 -8.39
CA SER A 105 -11.32 4.90 -7.56
C SER A 105 -10.48 4.60 -6.34
N THR A 106 -9.66 5.57 -5.94
CA THR A 106 -8.84 5.52 -4.73
C THR A 106 -8.87 6.90 -4.10
N ILE A 107 -9.30 6.99 -2.86
CA ILE A 107 -9.37 8.24 -2.11
C ILE A 107 -8.84 8.04 -0.69
N ALA A 108 -8.14 9.05 -0.16
CA ALA A 108 -7.78 9.14 1.25
C ALA A 108 -8.91 9.83 2.03
N VAL A 109 -9.13 9.40 3.26
CA VAL A 109 -10.02 10.09 4.21
C VAL A 109 -9.23 11.26 4.81
N THR A 110 -9.28 12.39 4.11
CA THR A 110 -8.44 13.57 4.42
C THR A 110 -8.76 14.19 5.78
N GLU A 111 -9.96 13.99 6.31
CA GLU A 111 -10.37 14.46 7.63
C GLU A 111 -9.49 13.86 8.74
N LEU A 112 -9.08 12.60 8.62
CA LEU A 112 -8.20 11.96 9.58
C LEU A 112 -6.77 12.51 9.53
N ASP A 113 -6.31 12.95 8.36
CA ASP A 113 -4.98 13.51 8.19
C ASP A 113 -4.88 14.99 8.59
N THR A 114 -5.95 15.76 8.31
CA THR A 114 -5.93 17.22 8.46
C THR A 114 -6.56 17.72 9.75
N THR A 115 -7.62 17.06 10.22
CA THR A 115 -8.42 17.53 11.36
C THR A 115 -8.14 16.74 12.62
N TYR A 116 -7.96 15.42 12.48
CA TYR A 116 -7.78 14.54 13.61
C TYR A 116 -6.41 13.87 13.56
N GLN A 117 -5.60 14.04 14.61
CA GLN A 117 -4.31 13.33 14.74
C GLN A 117 -4.50 12.07 15.58
N VAL A 118 -5.20 11.09 15.01
CA VAL A 118 -5.73 9.97 15.77
C VAL A 118 -5.02 8.64 15.45
N ARG A 119 -4.99 7.79 16.46
CA ARG A 119 -4.77 6.37 16.30
C ARG A 119 -6.14 5.69 16.15
N VAL A 120 -6.46 5.29 14.93
CA VAL A 120 -7.76 4.68 14.58
C VAL A 120 -7.65 3.16 14.57
N LYS A 121 -8.61 2.47 15.19
CA LYS A 121 -8.80 1.03 14.99
C LYS A 121 -9.26 0.78 13.54
N MET A 122 -9.03 -0.44 13.05
CA MET A 122 -9.52 -0.82 11.73
C MET A 122 -11.04 -0.65 11.69
N PRO A 123 -11.60 0.10 10.71
CA PRO A 123 -13.04 0.27 10.60
C PRO A 123 -13.76 -1.05 10.36
N GLU A 124 -14.83 -1.25 11.10
CA GLU A 124 -15.71 -2.42 10.99
C GLU A 124 -16.86 -2.11 10.04
N PRO A 125 -17.10 -2.99 9.03
CA PRO A 125 -18.19 -2.78 8.11
C PRO A 125 -19.52 -3.28 8.67
N GLU A 126 -20.56 -2.47 8.46
CA GLU A 126 -21.95 -2.86 8.62
C GLU A 126 -22.65 -2.70 7.27
N LEU A 127 -23.13 -3.83 6.73
CA LEU A 127 -23.77 -3.85 5.45
C LEU A 127 -25.28 -3.62 5.61
N SER A 128 -25.82 -2.63 4.92
CA SER A 128 -27.26 -2.44 4.76
C SER A 128 -27.66 -2.66 3.30
N ASP A 129 -28.98 -2.71 3.03
CA ASP A 129 -29.51 -2.93 1.68
C ASP A 129 -29.12 -1.83 0.68
N TYR A 130 -28.77 -0.63 1.18
CA TYR A 130 -28.58 0.56 0.34
C TYR A 130 -27.19 1.17 0.42
N ALA A 131 -26.42 0.88 1.46
CA ALA A 131 -25.11 1.48 1.67
C ALA A 131 -24.19 0.58 2.50
N CYS A 132 -22.90 0.81 2.37
CA CYS A 132 -21.90 0.28 3.26
C CYS A 132 -21.59 1.33 4.33
N TYR A 133 -21.80 0.98 5.57
CA TYR A 133 -21.41 1.78 6.73
C TYR A 133 -20.12 1.22 7.30
N LEU A 134 -19.19 2.11 7.63
CA LEU A 134 -17.99 1.75 8.37
C LEU A 134 -18.00 2.52 9.68
N THR A 135 -17.66 1.84 10.76
CA THR A 135 -17.50 2.46 12.08
C THR A 135 -16.13 2.14 12.65
N ALA A 136 -15.45 3.13 13.21
CA ALA A 136 -14.21 2.93 13.92
C ALA A 136 -14.13 3.80 15.18
N MET A 137 -13.34 3.32 16.14
CA MET A 137 -12.94 4.09 17.31
C MET A 137 -11.53 4.62 17.07
N GLY A 138 -11.30 5.88 17.44
CA GLY A 138 -9.99 6.48 17.43
C GLY A 138 -9.71 7.25 18.71
N GLU A 139 -8.43 7.43 18.99
CA GLU A 139 -7.93 8.18 20.13
C GLU A 139 -6.97 9.25 19.64
N ASP A 140 -7.23 10.51 20.01
CA ASP A 140 -6.35 11.62 19.69
C ASP A 140 -5.04 11.48 20.46
N MET A 141 -3.92 11.55 19.74
CA MET A 141 -2.60 11.29 20.31
C MET A 141 -2.10 12.41 21.23
N MET A 142 -2.66 13.61 21.10
CA MET A 142 -2.24 14.79 21.87
C MET A 142 -3.11 15.02 23.10
N THR A 143 -4.41 14.75 22.98
CA THR A 143 -5.40 15.08 24.02
C THR A 143 -5.99 13.86 24.73
N GLU A 144 -5.68 12.64 24.22
CA GLU A 144 -6.26 11.36 24.68
C GLU A 144 -7.80 11.32 24.56
N GLN A 145 -8.36 12.24 23.78
CA GLN A 145 -9.79 12.27 23.52
C GLN A 145 -10.18 11.12 22.59
N ARG A 146 -11.33 10.53 22.86
CA ARG A 146 -11.85 9.42 22.07
C ARG A 146 -12.92 9.90 21.11
N TYR A 147 -12.88 9.36 19.91
CA TYR A 147 -13.83 9.63 18.85
C TYR A 147 -14.42 8.34 18.30
N LYS A 148 -15.68 8.41 17.92
CA LYS A 148 -16.33 7.46 17.04
C LYS A 148 -16.36 8.10 15.66
N PHE A 149 -15.85 7.39 14.68
CA PHE A 149 -15.86 7.78 13.27
C PHE A 149 -16.82 6.88 12.51
N ASP A 150 -17.71 7.49 11.74
CA ASP A 150 -18.66 6.78 10.90
C ASP A 150 -18.48 7.24 9.46
N TRP A 151 -18.44 6.30 8.51
CA TRP A 151 -18.41 6.55 7.08
C TRP A 151 -19.61 5.89 6.41
N ILE A 152 -20.24 6.60 5.49
CA ILE A 152 -21.28 6.09 4.63
C ILE A 152 -20.71 6.06 3.22
N LEU A 153 -20.42 4.88 2.69
CA LEU A 153 -19.83 4.69 1.37
C LEU A 153 -20.95 4.57 0.35
N LYS A 154 -21.07 5.54 -0.56
CA LYS A 154 -22.17 5.64 -1.53
C LYS A 154 -21.85 5.00 -2.86
N GLY A 155 -20.78 5.46 -3.51
CA GLY A 155 -20.37 5.00 -4.83
C GLY A 155 -18.85 5.14 -5.02
N PRO A 156 -18.34 4.79 -6.20
CA PRO A 156 -16.91 4.91 -6.47
C PRO A 156 -16.39 6.33 -6.28
N GLY A 157 -15.59 6.53 -5.23
CA GLY A 157 -15.01 7.83 -4.89
C GLY A 157 -15.90 8.72 -4.02
N GLU A 158 -17.04 8.22 -3.54
CA GLU A 158 -18.01 9.01 -2.77
C GLU A 158 -18.22 8.43 -1.38
N TYR A 159 -18.05 9.24 -0.35
CA TYR A 159 -18.36 8.92 1.03
C TYR A 159 -18.87 10.14 1.79
N GLU A 160 -19.59 9.88 2.88
CA GLU A 160 -19.88 10.85 3.94
C GLU A 160 -19.11 10.46 5.19
N PHE A 161 -18.62 11.45 5.91
CA PHE A 161 -17.83 11.27 7.13
C PHE A 161 -18.47 12.00 8.31
N HIS A 162 -18.58 11.31 9.43
CA HIS A 162 -19.05 11.86 10.69
C HIS A 162 -18.09 11.48 11.81
N ALA A 163 -17.76 12.44 12.66
CA ALA A 163 -16.97 12.23 13.86
C ALA A 163 -17.78 12.64 15.09
N THR A 164 -17.87 11.75 16.06
CA THR A 164 -18.55 11.99 17.32
C THR A 164 -17.55 11.90 18.46
N HIS A 165 -17.40 12.99 19.22
CA HIS A 165 -16.58 12.99 20.42
C HIS A 165 -17.26 12.13 21.50
N MET A 166 -16.51 11.19 22.06
CA MET A 166 -17.00 10.35 23.15
C MET A 166 -16.59 10.96 24.47
N LEU A 167 -17.58 11.34 25.26
CA LEU A 167 -17.35 11.75 26.64
C LEU A 167 -16.79 10.55 27.39
N ASN A 168 -15.65 10.73 28.05
CA ASN A 168 -15.19 9.78 29.04
C ASN A 168 -16.24 9.72 30.13
N GLY A 169 -17.07 8.69 30.15
CA GLY A 169 -18.02 8.47 31.23
C GLY A 169 -17.21 8.33 32.52
N GLY A 170 -17.20 9.38 33.30
CA GLY A 170 -16.68 9.30 34.65
C GLY A 170 -17.47 8.22 35.40
N MET A 171 -16.78 7.21 35.88
CA MET A 171 -17.27 6.30 36.91
C MET A 171 -17.28 7.06 38.24
#